data_571a2268e691d9949d1740ccc3cb68c0
#
_entry.id   571a2268e691d9949d1740ccc3cb68c0
#
_cell.length_a   1.000
_cell.length_b   1.000
_cell.length_c   1.000
_cell.angle_alpha   90.00
_cell.angle_beta   90.00
_cell.angle_gamma   90.00
#
_symmetry.space_group_name_H-M   'P 1'
#
loop_
_entity.id
_entity.type
_entity.pdbx_description
1 polymer ?
#
loop_
_entity_poly.entity_id
_entity_poly.type
_entity_poly.pdbx_seq_one_letter_code
_entity_poly.pdbx_strand_id
1 'polypeptide(L)' 'MDMNLDELISKNLKEEIEQSGKTKTEIAKAIGVSNATISQYLSGRIQPTLATLSKLCNFLGCSADDILNIQLK' A
#
# COMPACT_ATOMS: atom_id res chain seq x y z
N MET A 1 3.73 -22.22 -6.08
CA MET A 1 3.21 -21.98 -4.73
C MET A 1 2.48 -20.65 -4.68
N ASP A 2 1.29 -20.65 -4.12
CA ASP A 2 0.45 -19.46 -4.11
C ASP A 2 0.84 -18.52 -2.99
N MET A 3 0.86 -17.23 -3.28
CA MET A 3 0.97 -16.22 -2.25
C MET A 3 -0.32 -16.17 -1.47
N ASN A 4 -0.23 -15.98 -0.15
CA ASN A 4 -1.43 -15.67 0.58
C ASN A 4 -1.87 -14.23 0.27
N LEU A 5 -3.08 -13.89 0.64
CA LEU A 5 -3.65 -12.59 0.29
C LEU A 5 -2.87 -11.43 0.91
N ASP A 6 -2.39 -11.60 2.14
CA ASP A 6 -1.60 -10.55 2.81
C ASP A 6 -0.31 -10.26 2.06
N GLU A 7 0.37 -11.29 1.58
CA GLU A 7 1.59 -11.13 0.80
C GLU A 7 1.29 -10.44 -0.52
N LEU A 8 0.18 -10.79 -1.16
CA LEU A 8 -0.22 -10.19 -2.42
C LEU A 8 -0.53 -8.70 -2.25
N ILE A 9 -1.22 -8.36 -1.18
CA ILE A 9 -1.54 -6.95 -0.88
C ILE A 9 -0.25 -6.15 -0.67
N SER A 10 0.69 -6.69 0.10
CA SER A 10 1.98 -6.02 0.32
C SER A 10 2.75 -5.83 -0.97
N LYS A 11 2.76 -6.84 -1.82
CA LYS A 11 3.42 -6.77 -3.12
C LYS A 11 2.77 -5.71 -4.01
N ASN A 12 1.45 -5.70 -4.07
CA ASN A 12 0.72 -4.74 -4.89
C ASN A 12 0.97 -3.31 -4.39
N LEU A 13 0.96 -3.12 -3.08
CA LEU A 13 1.23 -1.81 -2.49
C LEU A 13 2.65 -1.34 -2.83
N LYS A 14 3.62 -2.23 -2.74
CA LYS A 14 5.00 -1.91 -3.09
C LYS A 14 5.10 -1.47 -4.55
N GLU A 15 4.44 -2.18 -5.44
CA GLU A 15 4.45 -1.83 -6.87
C GLU A 15 3.83 -0.45 -7.11
N GLU A 16 2.71 -0.15 -6.46
CA GLU A 16 2.08 1.15 -6.61
C GLU A 16 2.99 2.28 -6.11
N ILE A 17 3.66 2.06 -5.00
CA ILE A 17 4.59 3.04 -4.45
C ILE A 17 5.76 3.26 -5.41
N GLU A 18 6.34 2.17 -5.94
CA GLU A 18 7.45 2.27 -6.88
C GLU A 18 7.04 3.00 -8.16
N GLN A 19 5.87 2.70 -8.66
CA GLN A 19 5.38 3.33 -9.89
C GLN A 19 5.03 4.81 -9.69
N SER A 20 4.69 5.20 -8.47
CA SER A 20 4.30 6.58 -8.20
C SER A 20 5.48 7.56 -8.27
N GLY A 21 6.70 7.06 -8.13
CA GLY A 21 7.88 7.92 -8.07
C GLY A 21 8.02 8.68 -6.77
N LYS A 22 7.16 8.43 -5.79
CA LYS A 22 7.19 9.13 -4.50
C LYS A 22 8.06 8.36 -3.53
N THR A 23 8.70 9.09 -2.60
CA THR A 23 9.54 8.48 -1.58
C THR A 23 8.70 8.02 -0.40
N LYS A 24 9.25 7.11 0.41
CA LYS A 24 8.60 6.68 1.65
C LYS A 24 8.33 7.88 2.57
N THR A 25 9.27 8.82 2.63
CA THR A 25 9.13 10.02 3.47
C THR A 25 7.93 10.87 3.03
N GLU A 26 7.79 11.07 1.71
CA GLU A 26 6.66 11.82 1.18
C GLU A 26 5.34 11.14 1.50
N ILE A 27 5.29 9.82 1.30
CA ILE A 27 4.08 9.05 1.55
C ILE A 27 3.73 9.07 3.04
N ALA A 28 4.73 8.84 3.90
CA ALA A 28 4.53 8.84 5.35
C ALA A 28 3.94 10.16 5.83
N LYS A 29 4.47 11.27 5.34
CA LYS A 29 3.95 12.61 5.68
C LYS A 29 2.51 12.78 5.21
N ALA A 30 2.23 12.34 4.00
CA ALA A 30 0.90 12.54 3.40
C ALA A 30 -0.19 11.79 4.15
N ILE A 31 0.12 10.59 4.66
CA ILE A 31 -0.87 9.76 5.33
C ILE A 31 -0.75 9.77 6.85
N GLY A 32 0.24 10.51 7.39
CA GLY A 32 0.35 10.73 8.83
C GLY A 32 0.93 9.55 9.61
N VAL A 33 1.88 8.83 9.02
CA VAL A 33 2.57 7.71 9.69
C VAL A 33 4.08 7.91 9.61
N SER A 34 4.83 7.04 10.30
CA SER A 34 6.29 7.09 10.23
C SER A 34 6.81 6.30 9.04
N ASN A 35 8.08 6.56 8.66
CA ASN A 35 8.75 5.78 7.63
C ASN A 35 8.84 4.31 8.03
N ALA A 36 9.04 4.03 9.31
CA ALA A 36 9.06 2.66 9.82
C ALA A 36 7.74 1.95 9.55
N THR A 37 6.62 2.66 9.73
CA THR A 37 5.31 2.11 9.45
C THR A 37 5.14 1.78 7.97
N ILE A 38 5.61 2.65 7.07
CA ILE A 38 5.59 2.37 5.64
C ILE A 38 6.37 1.09 5.35
N SER A 39 7.57 0.96 5.93
CA SER A 39 8.38 -0.24 5.74
C SER A 39 7.68 -1.50 6.22
N GLN A 40 6.94 -1.42 7.32
CA GLN A 40 6.17 -2.54 7.84
C GLN A 40 5.01 -2.92 6.91
N TYR A 41 4.37 -1.94 6.28
CA TYR A 41 3.35 -2.22 5.28
C TYR A 41 3.97 -2.97 4.08
N LEU A 42 5.13 -2.53 3.63
CA LEU A 42 5.80 -3.13 2.47
C LEU A 42 6.33 -4.52 2.74
N SER A 43 6.70 -4.81 3.98
CA SER A 43 7.18 -6.15 4.37
C SER A 43 6.04 -7.11 4.69
N GLY A 44 4.81 -6.61 4.79
CA GLY A 44 3.66 -7.43 5.15
C GLY A 44 3.52 -7.70 6.64
N ARG A 45 4.33 -7.07 7.47
CA ARG A 45 4.25 -7.25 8.92
C ARG A 45 2.96 -6.72 9.51
N ILE A 46 2.53 -5.57 9.02
CA ILE A 46 1.24 -4.99 9.39
C ILE A 46 0.56 -4.50 8.12
N GLN A 47 -0.72 -4.30 8.21
CA GLN A 47 -1.49 -3.78 7.10
C GLN A 47 -2.10 -2.43 7.48
N PRO A 48 -2.25 -1.51 6.51
CA PRO A 48 -2.93 -0.27 6.80
C PRO A 48 -4.38 -0.52 7.16
N THR A 49 -4.92 0.34 8.03
CA THR A 49 -6.36 0.35 8.27
C THR A 49 -7.08 0.78 6.99
N LEU A 50 -8.38 0.59 6.95
CA LEU A 50 -9.15 1.01 5.78
C LEU A 50 -9.04 2.52 5.56
N ALA A 51 -9.04 3.30 6.63
CA ALA A 51 -8.88 4.75 6.51
C ALA A 51 -7.50 5.10 5.94
N THR A 52 -6.45 4.44 6.42
CA THR A 52 -5.09 4.67 5.92
C THR A 52 -4.97 4.22 4.46
N LEU A 53 -5.59 3.11 4.12
CA LEU A 53 -5.60 2.63 2.73
C LEU A 53 -6.26 3.66 1.81
N SER A 54 -7.35 4.28 2.25
CA SER A 54 -8.01 5.32 1.48
C SER A 54 -7.06 6.49 1.22
N LYS A 55 -6.33 6.91 2.25
CA LYS A 55 -5.36 8.00 2.11
C LYS A 55 -4.23 7.61 1.14
N LEU A 56 -3.76 6.37 1.23
CA LEU A 56 -2.72 5.87 0.33
C LEU A 56 -3.19 5.91 -1.12
N CYS A 57 -4.37 5.38 -1.38
CA CYS A 57 -4.91 5.34 -2.73
C CYS A 57 -5.09 6.74 -3.31
N ASN A 58 -5.59 7.67 -2.52
CA ASN A 58 -5.77 9.05 -2.97
C ASN A 58 -4.42 9.71 -3.26
N PHE A 59 -3.44 9.50 -2.41
CA PHE A 59 -2.13 10.12 -2.59
C PHE A 59 -1.36 9.51 -3.76
N LEU A 60 -1.45 8.20 -3.93
CA LEU A 60 -0.74 7.49 -5.00
C LEU A 60 -1.48 7.56 -6.34
N GLY A 61 -2.75 7.94 -6.32
CA GLY A 61 -3.54 7.99 -7.54
C GLY A 61 -3.93 6.63 -8.08
N CYS A 62 -4.11 5.65 -7.20
CA CYS A 62 -4.54 4.31 -7.59
C CYS A 62 -5.86 3.97 -6.91
N SER A 63 -6.48 2.89 -7.35
CA SER A 63 -7.71 2.41 -6.71
C SER A 63 -7.37 1.38 -5.65
N ALA A 64 -8.27 1.22 -4.68
CA ALA A 64 -8.13 0.16 -3.68
C ALA A 64 -8.15 -1.22 -4.34
N ASP A 65 -8.87 -1.37 -5.44
CA ASP A 65 -8.91 -2.64 -6.19
C ASP A 65 -7.53 -3.06 -6.66
N ASP A 66 -6.70 -2.10 -7.07
CA ASP A 66 -5.34 -2.39 -7.52
C ASP A 66 -4.49 -2.97 -6.40
N ILE A 67 -4.70 -2.51 -5.17
CA ILE A 67 -3.94 -2.97 -4.03
C ILE A 67 -4.52 -4.26 -3.47
N LEU A 68 -5.85 -4.32 -3.34
CA LEU A 68 -6.54 -5.44 -2.70
C LEU A 68 -6.76 -6.63 -3.62
N ASN A 69 -6.43 -6.48 -4.90
CA ASN A 69 -6.59 -7.55 -5.89
C ASN A 69 -8.05 -8.00 -6.03
N ILE A 70 -8.95 -7.03 -6.02
CA ILE A 70 -10.36 -7.33 -6.24
C ILE A 70 -10.62 -7.45 -7.73
N GLN A 71 -11.21 -8.55 -8.12
CA GLN A 71 -11.54 -8.81 -9.52
C GLN A 71 -13.05 -8.87 -9.66
N LEU A 72 -13.58 -7.97 -10.45
CA LEU A 72 -15.01 -7.95 -10.75
C LEU A 72 -15.25 -8.68 -12.05
N LYS A 73 -16.26 -9.51 -12.05
CA LYS A 73 -16.63 -10.26 -13.24
C LYS A 73 -17.92 -9.71 -13.83
#